data_d9de3a0cb3b5606e24c9d2b2a3f59181
#
_entry.id   d9de3a0cb3b5606e24c9d2b2a3f59181
#
_cell.length_a   1.000
_cell.length_b   1.000
_cell.length_c   1.000
_cell.angle_alpha   90.00
_cell.angle_beta   90.00
_cell.angle_gamma   90.00
#
_symmetry.space_group_name_H-M   'P 1'
#
loop_
_entity.id
_entity.type
_entity.pdbx_description
1 polymer ?
#
loop_
_entity_poly.entity_id
_entity_poly.type
_entity_poly.pdbx_seq_one_letter_code
_entity_poly.pdbx_strand_id
1 'polypeptide(L)'
;MDMHTPDRNGLPDEPPIRRVFRDVVADRLTGPRPPQAAMLFQSSVDPLWTNDSFFLGDFYNEILHQDTCRPGTADGVPLPAALAVDDRVPPQQRFEAIVLLFRTATVADRRLADCWPDSPRHADPESEDGAREAVRACTPDLLARWPAECPAVRLALAGLAVVFPTARTLPALTPRLRGFVEQHPQGTDIGDYVRFVLVLAAANDDQTRASVESLTDAYWQGTSPGAPAPGRALHLLSQMLDRIETALARSRPGG
;
A
#
# COMPACT_ATOMS: atom_id res chain seq x y z
N MET A 1 28.13 -20.08 42.33
CA MET A 1 28.26 -20.63 40.96
C MET A 1 26.96 -20.27 40.22
N ASP A 2 26.88 -19.02 39.77
CA ASP A 2 25.70 -18.52 39.12
C ASP A 2 25.73 -18.94 37.67
N MET A 3 24.82 -19.84 37.29
CA MET A 3 24.58 -20.19 35.89
C MET A 3 23.80 -19.05 35.23
N HIS A 4 24.53 -18.21 34.54
CA HIS A 4 23.97 -17.20 33.67
C HIS A 4 23.25 -17.93 32.54
N THR A 5 21.93 -17.95 32.57
CA THR A 5 21.10 -18.43 31.43
C THR A 5 21.30 -17.40 30.34
N PRO A 6 21.76 -17.77 29.14
CA PRO A 6 21.85 -16.81 28.03
C PRO A 6 20.43 -16.35 27.64
N ASP A 7 20.25 -15.06 27.64
CA ASP A 7 19.05 -14.38 27.24
C ASP A 7 18.75 -14.79 25.78
N ARG A 8 17.68 -15.56 25.56
CA ARG A 8 17.27 -16.07 24.25
C ARG A 8 16.57 -15.01 23.38
N ASN A 9 16.50 -13.78 23.84
CA ASN A 9 15.79 -12.73 23.15
C ASN A 9 16.75 -11.77 22.44
N GLY A 10 16.85 -12.00 21.13
CA GLY A 10 17.21 -10.96 20.18
C GLY A 10 18.70 -10.68 20.05
N LEU A 11 19.16 -10.70 18.85
CA LEU A 11 20.40 -10.01 18.49
C LEU A 11 20.25 -8.54 18.86
N PRO A 12 21.22 -7.93 19.59
CA PRO A 12 21.12 -6.59 20.13
C PRO A 12 20.92 -5.47 19.09
N ASP A 13 21.12 -5.77 17.81
CA ASP A 13 21.06 -4.82 16.70
C ASP A 13 19.84 -5.01 15.75
N GLU A 14 18.86 -5.85 16.13
CA GLU A 14 17.69 -6.04 15.26
C GLU A 14 16.73 -4.86 15.39
N PRO A 15 16.36 -4.21 14.27
CA PRO A 15 15.41 -3.10 14.29
C PRO A 15 14.09 -3.49 14.99
N PRO A 16 13.50 -2.61 15.81
CA PRO A 16 12.27 -2.90 16.55
C PRO A 16 11.14 -3.41 15.67
N ILE A 17 11.00 -2.86 14.46
CA ILE A 17 9.97 -3.26 13.51
C ILE A 17 10.13 -4.72 13.04
N ARG A 18 11.36 -5.21 12.86
CA ARG A 18 11.59 -6.63 12.54
C ARG A 18 11.24 -7.54 13.71
N ARG A 19 11.40 -7.05 14.93
CA ARG A 19 11.01 -7.76 16.14
C ARG A 19 9.50 -7.90 16.22
N VAL A 20 8.75 -6.80 16.02
CA VAL A 20 7.29 -6.81 15.97
C VAL A 20 6.80 -7.74 14.86
N PHE A 21 7.37 -7.67 13.67
CA PHE A 21 7.04 -8.58 12.58
C PHE A 21 7.27 -10.03 12.97
N ARG A 22 8.45 -10.36 13.49
CA ARG A 22 8.76 -11.72 13.91
C ARG A 22 7.78 -12.21 14.96
N ASP A 23 7.45 -11.37 15.94
CA ASP A 23 6.55 -11.74 17.03
C ASP A 23 5.11 -11.90 16.51
N VAL A 24 4.62 -10.98 15.69
CA VAL A 24 3.26 -11.03 15.11
C VAL A 24 3.14 -12.10 14.03
N VAL A 25 4.12 -12.24 13.13
CA VAL A 25 4.08 -13.22 12.05
C VAL A 25 4.52 -14.60 12.53
N ALA A 26 5.54 -14.70 13.38
CA ALA A 26 5.98 -15.99 13.91
C ALA A 26 4.92 -16.63 14.81
N ASP A 27 4.27 -15.85 15.68
CA ASP A 27 3.17 -16.36 16.51
C ASP A 27 1.98 -16.84 15.66
N ARG A 28 1.67 -16.16 14.57
CA ARG A 28 0.56 -16.52 13.68
C ARG A 28 0.90 -17.56 12.65
N LEU A 29 2.13 -17.59 12.15
CA LEU A 29 2.56 -18.46 11.06
C LEU A 29 3.39 -19.66 11.47
N THR A 30 4.12 -19.55 12.59
CA THR A 30 5.07 -20.57 13.04
C THR A 30 4.96 -20.91 14.54
N GLY A 31 4.05 -20.28 15.25
CA GLY A 31 3.81 -20.49 16.67
C GLY A 31 3.31 -21.90 17.02
N PRO A 32 3.08 -22.21 18.30
CA PRO A 32 2.69 -23.54 18.76
C PRO A 32 1.32 -24.03 18.29
N ARG A 33 0.68 -23.30 17.36
CA ARG A 33 -0.58 -23.68 16.68
C ARG A 33 -0.36 -23.91 15.18
N PRO A 34 0.53 -24.84 14.80
CA PRO A 34 0.86 -25.06 13.39
C PRO A 34 -0.34 -25.35 12.49
N PRO A 35 -1.40 -26.08 12.94
CA PRO A 35 -2.54 -26.36 12.06
C PRO A 35 -3.31 -25.10 11.67
N GLN A 36 -3.54 -24.16 12.61
CA GLN A 36 -4.26 -22.92 12.32
C GLN A 36 -3.45 -21.96 11.47
N ALA A 37 -2.16 -21.84 11.74
CA ALA A 37 -1.27 -21.02 10.94
C ALA A 37 -1.12 -21.55 9.51
N ALA A 38 -1.00 -22.86 9.34
CA ALA A 38 -0.99 -23.49 8.01
C ALA A 38 -2.31 -23.28 7.27
N MET A 39 -3.45 -23.31 7.95
CA MET A 39 -4.78 -23.01 7.38
C MET A 39 -4.91 -21.57 6.94
N LEU A 40 -4.34 -20.60 7.66
CA LEU A 40 -4.35 -19.17 7.30
C LEU A 40 -3.77 -18.93 5.90
N PHE A 41 -2.81 -19.73 5.47
CA PHE A 41 -2.20 -19.60 4.15
C PHE A 41 -2.80 -20.50 3.07
N GLN A 42 -3.51 -21.55 3.45
CA GLN A 42 -4.03 -22.56 2.51
C GLN A 42 -5.42 -22.22 1.96
N SER A 43 -6.16 -21.35 2.61
CA SER A 43 -7.55 -21.05 2.23
C SER A 43 -7.75 -19.57 1.95
N SER A 44 -8.14 -19.23 0.72
CA SER A 44 -8.62 -17.89 0.35
C SER A 44 -9.97 -17.54 0.99
N VAL A 45 -10.56 -18.46 1.74
CA VAL A 45 -11.91 -18.37 2.36
C VAL A 45 -11.80 -18.56 3.87
N ASP A 46 -10.59 -18.52 4.45
CA ASP A 46 -10.42 -18.74 5.88
C ASP A 46 -11.08 -17.62 6.69
N PRO A 47 -12.07 -17.93 7.54
CA PRO A 47 -12.76 -16.95 8.39
C PRO A 47 -11.82 -16.20 9.34
N LEU A 48 -10.65 -16.79 9.69
CA LEU A 48 -9.67 -16.16 10.56
C LEU A 48 -9.01 -14.97 9.89
N TRP A 49 -8.74 -15.02 8.58
CA TRP A 49 -8.24 -13.86 7.83
C TRP A 49 -9.29 -12.76 7.70
N THR A 50 -10.54 -13.11 7.50
CA THR A 50 -11.64 -12.12 7.41
C THR A 50 -11.93 -11.45 8.75
N ASN A 51 -11.67 -12.12 9.85
CA ASN A 51 -11.83 -11.57 11.20
C ASN A 51 -10.56 -10.92 11.75
N ASP A 52 -9.43 -11.08 11.09
CA ASP A 52 -8.15 -10.52 11.50
C ASP A 52 -7.81 -9.25 10.72
N SER A 53 -8.75 -8.32 10.70
CA SER A 53 -8.52 -6.96 10.20
C SER A 53 -7.44 -6.21 10.98
N PHE A 54 -7.06 -6.70 12.16
CA PHE A 54 -6.03 -6.11 13.01
C PHE A 54 -4.60 -6.43 12.56
N PHE A 55 -4.39 -7.55 11.87
CA PHE A 55 -3.03 -7.96 11.47
C PHE A 55 -2.32 -6.90 10.63
N LEU A 56 -2.96 -6.44 9.55
CA LEU A 56 -2.40 -5.37 8.73
C LEU A 56 -2.53 -4.00 9.40
N GLY A 57 -3.52 -3.81 10.28
CA GLY A 57 -3.67 -2.62 11.10
C GLY A 57 -2.49 -2.42 12.06
N ASP A 58 -2.03 -3.48 12.72
CA ASP A 58 -0.84 -3.46 13.57
C ASP A 58 0.41 -3.14 12.73
N PHE A 59 0.55 -3.77 11.56
CA PHE A 59 1.60 -3.44 10.59
C PHE A 59 1.55 -1.99 10.14
N TYR A 60 0.36 -1.50 9.84
CA TYR A 60 0.17 -0.12 9.44
C TYR A 60 0.68 0.84 10.52
N ASN A 61 0.32 0.60 11.78
CA ASN A 61 0.74 1.44 12.90
C ASN A 61 2.25 1.40 13.15
N GLU A 62 2.90 0.26 12.87
CA GLU A 62 4.36 0.13 13.05
C GLU A 62 5.14 0.73 11.87
N ILE A 63 4.63 0.63 10.65
CA ILE A 63 5.27 1.16 9.43
C ILE A 63 4.94 2.64 9.23
N LEU A 64 3.65 3.02 9.36
CA LEU A 64 3.15 4.38 9.15
C LEU A 64 2.34 4.87 10.35
N HIS A 65 3.00 5.20 11.46
CA HIS A 65 2.29 5.74 12.61
C HIS A 65 1.73 7.14 12.31
N GLN A 66 0.40 7.27 12.31
CA GLN A 66 -0.29 8.53 12.00
C GLN A 66 0.15 9.14 10.66
N ASP A 67 0.32 8.28 9.67
CA ASP A 67 0.76 8.67 8.32
C ASP A 67 2.14 9.36 8.28
N THR A 68 3.05 8.95 9.17
CA THR A 68 4.44 9.43 9.21
C THR A 68 5.43 8.28 9.14
N CYS A 69 6.55 8.46 8.43
CA CYS A 69 7.67 7.55 8.48
C CYS A 69 8.52 7.77 9.74
N ARG A 70 9.15 6.70 10.21
CA ARG A 70 10.09 6.67 11.33
C ARG A 70 11.41 6.04 10.88
N PRO A 71 12.51 6.19 11.64
CA PRO A 71 13.81 5.62 11.27
C PRO A 71 13.79 4.12 10.93
N GLY A 72 12.86 3.35 11.49
CA GLY A 72 12.70 1.91 11.19
C GLY A 72 11.74 1.57 10.05
N THR A 73 11.06 2.55 9.46
CA THR A 73 10.03 2.28 8.43
C THR A 73 10.62 1.56 7.22
N ALA A 74 11.77 1.99 6.73
CA ALA A 74 12.43 1.36 5.58
C ALA A 74 12.74 -0.13 5.81
N ASP A 75 13.16 -0.49 7.02
CA ASP A 75 13.44 -1.88 7.40
C ASP A 75 12.18 -2.75 7.47
N GLY A 76 11.02 -2.13 7.69
CA GLY A 76 9.72 -2.79 7.72
C GLY A 76 9.13 -3.08 6.33
N VAL A 77 9.51 -2.31 5.30
CA VAL A 77 8.96 -2.40 3.93
C VAL A 77 9.04 -3.80 3.32
N PRO A 78 10.14 -4.57 3.45
CA PRO A 78 10.20 -5.93 2.89
C PRO A 78 9.08 -6.87 3.35
N LEU A 79 8.45 -6.60 4.48
CA LEU A 79 7.45 -7.45 5.10
C LEU A 79 6.11 -7.40 4.37
N PRO A 80 5.45 -6.23 4.21
CA PRO A 80 4.25 -6.14 3.38
C PRO A 80 4.55 -6.48 1.91
N ALA A 81 5.76 -6.24 1.41
CA ALA A 81 6.15 -6.67 0.07
C ALA A 81 6.14 -8.21 -0.05
N ALA A 82 6.67 -8.94 0.94
CA ALA A 82 6.62 -10.39 0.98
C ALA A 82 5.17 -10.93 1.08
N LEU A 83 4.32 -10.30 1.91
CA LEU A 83 2.90 -10.65 2.00
C LEU A 83 2.18 -10.43 0.67
N ALA A 84 2.47 -9.34 -0.02
CA ALA A 84 1.83 -8.98 -1.28
C ALA A 84 2.12 -9.95 -2.43
N VAL A 85 3.23 -10.68 -2.39
CA VAL A 85 3.62 -11.65 -3.43
C VAL A 85 3.34 -13.11 -3.07
N ASP A 86 2.95 -13.40 -1.84
CA ASP A 86 2.71 -14.77 -1.36
C ASP A 86 1.30 -15.23 -1.74
N ASP A 87 1.20 -16.28 -2.55
CA ASP A 87 -0.09 -16.85 -2.99
C ASP A 87 -0.90 -17.48 -1.86
N ARG A 88 -0.28 -17.76 -0.72
CA ARG A 88 -0.95 -18.25 0.48
C ARG A 88 -1.73 -17.15 1.21
N VAL A 89 -1.36 -15.88 0.98
CA VAL A 89 -2.04 -14.72 1.54
C VAL A 89 -3.28 -14.39 0.70
N PRO A 90 -4.47 -14.26 1.31
CA PRO A 90 -5.68 -13.95 0.58
C PRO A 90 -5.57 -12.63 -0.22
N PRO A 91 -6.25 -12.51 -1.36
CA PRO A 91 -6.16 -11.35 -2.24
C PRO A 91 -6.47 -10.01 -1.55
N GLN A 92 -7.35 -10.00 -0.54
CA GLN A 92 -7.66 -8.78 0.19
C GLN A 92 -6.44 -8.27 0.96
N GLN A 93 -5.79 -9.14 1.72
CA GLN A 93 -4.60 -8.77 2.51
C GLN A 93 -3.42 -8.42 1.60
N ARG A 94 -3.31 -9.06 0.41
CA ARG A 94 -2.33 -8.65 -0.60
C ARG A 94 -2.63 -7.25 -1.16
N PHE A 95 -3.90 -6.95 -1.41
CA PHE A 95 -4.34 -5.60 -1.81
C PHE A 95 -3.97 -4.56 -0.74
N GLU A 96 -4.36 -4.79 0.52
CA GLU A 96 -4.08 -3.92 1.65
C GLU A 96 -2.56 -3.73 1.87
N ALA A 97 -1.76 -4.80 1.73
CA ALA A 97 -0.31 -4.73 1.81
C ALA A 97 0.30 -3.82 0.70
N ILE A 98 -0.21 -3.91 -0.54
CA ILE A 98 0.22 -3.03 -1.64
C ILE A 98 -0.22 -1.59 -1.39
N VAL A 99 -1.42 -1.36 -0.87
CA VAL A 99 -1.90 -0.02 -0.49
C VAL A 99 -1.03 0.58 0.62
N LEU A 100 -0.64 -0.23 1.61
CA LEU A 100 0.31 0.21 2.64
C LEU A 100 1.66 0.62 2.03
N LEU A 101 2.20 -0.18 1.09
CA LEU A 101 3.43 0.17 0.37
C LEU A 101 3.28 1.46 -0.45
N PHE A 102 2.14 1.63 -1.13
CA PHE A 102 1.83 2.87 -1.85
C PHE A 102 1.83 4.07 -0.91
N ARG A 103 1.16 3.97 0.23
CA ARG A 103 1.10 5.02 1.24
C ARG A 103 2.47 5.34 1.82
N THR A 104 3.26 4.33 2.12
CA THR A 104 4.64 4.46 2.60
C THR A 104 5.51 5.21 1.59
N ALA A 105 5.41 4.88 0.31
CA ALA A 105 6.17 5.51 -0.75
C ALA A 105 5.77 6.97 -1.04
N THR A 106 4.58 7.39 -0.63
CA THR A 106 3.98 8.69 -1.00
C THR A 106 3.73 9.60 0.19
N VAL A 107 4.22 9.26 1.39
CA VAL A 107 4.00 10.05 2.62
C VAL A 107 4.39 11.51 2.44
N ALA A 108 5.59 11.79 1.96
CA ALA A 108 6.10 13.15 1.77
C ALA A 108 5.21 13.96 0.82
N ASP A 109 4.87 13.38 -0.34
CA ASP A 109 4.04 14.02 -1.36
C ASP A 109 2.64 14.33 -0.85
N ARG A 110 2.00 13.34 -0.20
CA ARG A 110 0.63 13.48 0.33
C ARG A 110 0.56 14.51 1.44
N ARG A 111 1.53 14.47 2.36
CA ARG A 111 1.60 15.40 3.47
C ARG A 111 1.90 16.83 3.03
N LEU A 112 2.76 17.00 2.01
CA LEU A 112 2.98 18.30 1.40
C LEU A 112 1.68 18.85 0.82
N ALA A 113 0.84 18.01 0.21
CA ALA A 113 -0.44 18.42 -0.30
C ALA A 113 -1.42 18.86 0.80
N ASP A 114 -1.40 18.19 1.96
CA ASP A 114 -2.27 18.50 3.10
C ASP A 114 -1.86 19.78 3.85
N CYS A 115 -0.55 20.00 4.03
CA CYS A 115 -0.03 21.04 4.89
C CYS A 115 0.38 22.31 4.14
N TRP A 116 0.34 22.32 2.81
CA TRP A 116 0.82 23.44 1.99
C TRP A 116 0.25 24.80 2.42
N PRO A 117 1.04 25.87 2.49
CA PRO A 117 2.49 25.94 2.16
C PRO A 117 3.43 25.58 3.32
N ASP A 118 2.89 25.22 4.45
CA ASP A 118 3.66 24.93 5.65
C ASP A 118 4.34 23.55 5.57
N SER A 119 5.49 23.45 6.21
CA SER A 119 6.13 22.15 6.42
C SER A 119 5.49 21.44 7.62
N PRO A 120 5.15 20.15 7.50
CA PRO A 120 4.58 19.40 8.63
C PRO A 120 5.55 19.36 9.82
N ARG A 121 5.05 19.55 11.04
CA ARG A 121 5.86 19.57 12.27
C ARG A 121 6.59 18.26 12.56
N HIS A 122 6.12 17.15 11.98
CA HIS A 122 6.64 15.80 12.22
C HIS A 122 7.23 15.18 10.94
N ALA A 123 7.60 16.00 9.96
CA ALA A 123 8.31 15.52 8.79
C ALA A 123 9.69 14.99 9.17
N ASP A 124 10.01 13.81 8.70
CA ASP A 124 11.34 13.22 8.76
C ASP A 124 11.76 12.84 7.33
N PRO A 125 12.32 13.80 6.56
CA PRO A 125 12.66 13.59 5.16
C PRO A 125 13.61 12.41 4.93
N GLU A 126 14.55 12.18 5.84
CA GLU A 126 15.51 11.07 5.71
C GLU A 126 14.79 9.71 5.82
N SER A 127 13.92 9.55 6.81
CA SER A 127 13.10 8.35 6.97
C SER A 127 12.11 8.16 5.81
N GLU A 128 11.55 9.25 5.29
CA GLU A 128 10.60 9.22 4.16
C GLU A 128 11.28 8.82 2.85
N ASP A 129 12.46 9.38 2.57
CA ASP A 129 13.27 9.03 1.40
C ASP A 129 13.75 7.57 1.48
N GLY A 130 14.23 7.15 2.65
CA GLY A 130 14.65 5.77 2.89
C GLY A 130 13.49 4.77 2.69
N ALA A 131 12.31 5.08 3.21
CA ALA A 131 11.12 4.26 3.05
C ALA A 131 10.66 4.18 1.58
N ARG A 132 10.66 5.33 0.88
CA ARG A 132 10.35 5.40 -0.55
C ARG A 132 11.30 4.55 -1.39
N GLU A 133 12.60 4.61 -1.11
CA GLU A 133 13.61 3.81 -1.80
C GLU A 133 13.45 2.31 -1.53
N ALA A 134 13.14 1.93 -0.30
CA ALA A 134 12.86 0.54 0.05
C ALA A 134 11.64 -0.01 -0.73
N VAL A 135 10.56 0.77 -0.86
CA VAL A 135 9.40 0.39 -1.68
C VAL A 135 9.78 0.32 -3.17
N ARG A 136 10.58 1.28 -3.66
CA ARG A 136 11.07 1.25 -5.05
C ARG A 136 11.81 -0.04 -5.36
N ALA A 137 12.67 -0.49 -4.44
CA ALA A 137 13.44 -1.72 -4.61
C ALA A 137 12.54 -2.97 -4.73
N CYS A 138 11.41 -3.03 -4.02
CA CYS A 138 10.47 -4.16 -4.08
C CYS A 138 9.48 -4.08 -5.28
N THR A 139 9.29 -2.90 -5.86
CA THR A 139 8.27 -2.67 -6.90
C THR A 139 8.38 -3.58 -8.13
N PRO A 140 9.57 -3.90 -8.68
CA PRO A 140 9.68 -4.80 -9.83
C PRO A 140 9.07 -6.18 -9.59
N ASP A 141 9.32 -6.77 -8.43
CA ASP A 141 8.80 -8.09 -8.07
C ASP A 141 7.28 -8.06 -7.87
N LEU A 142 6.77 -7.01 -7.23
CA LEU A 142 5.34 -6.77 -7.09
C LEU A 142 4.65 -6.66 -8.46
N LEU A 143 5.19 -5.85 -9.37
CA LEU A 143 4.62 -5.68 -10.71
C LEU A 143 4.74 -6.91 -11.60
N ALA A 144 5.73 -7.78 -11.37
CA ALA A 144 5.85 -9.06 -12.06
C ALA A 144 4.68 -10.00 -11.75
N ARG A 145 4.01 -9.81 -10.62
CA ARG A 145 2.82 -10.60 -10.22
C ARG A 145 1.56 -10.28 -11.03
N TRP A 146 1.51 -9.17 -11.75
CA TRP A 146 0.32 -8.68 -12.47
C TRP A 146 -0.47 -9.77 -13.22
N PRO A 147 0.14 -10.69 -14.00
CA PRO A 147 -0.62 -11.67 -14.75
C PRO A 147 -1.39 -12.66 -13.87
N ALA A 148 -0.84 -12.99 -12.71
CA ALA A 148 -1.39 -13.98 -11.77
C ALA A 148 -2.43 -13.37 -10.81
N GLU A 149 -2.47 -12.05 -10.68
CA GLU A 149 -3.28 -11.38 -9.66
C GLU A 149 -4.75 -11.21 -10.06
N CYS A 150 -5.61 -11.18 -9.04
CA CYS A 150 -7.02 -10.85 -9.21
C CYS A 150 -7.22 -9.37 -9.58
N PRO A 151 -8.38 -8.97 -10.11
CA PRO A 151 -8.65 -7.60 -10.52
C PRO A 151 -8.36 -6.53 -9.45
N ALA A 152 -8.74 -6.79 -8.20
CA ALA A 152 -8.51 -5.85 -7.10
C ALA A 152 -7.03 -5.57 -6.87
N VAL A 153 -6.22 -6.63 -6.75
CA VAL A 153 -4.77 -6.51 -6.56
C VAL A 153 -4.11 -5.79 -7.75
N ARG A 154 -4.57 -6.05 -8.98
CA ARG A 154 -4.10 -5.32 -10.17
C ARG A 154 -4.35 -3.82 -10.09
N LEU A 155 -5.47 -3.39 -9.51
CA LEU A 155 -5.75 -1.96 -9.29
C LEU A 155 -4.71 -1.34 -8.33
N ALA A 156 -4.43 -1.97 -7.20
CA ALA A 156 -3.41 -1.49 -6.27
C ALA A 156 -2.01 -1.45 -6.92
N LEU A 157 -1.65 -2.49 -7.69
CA LEU A 157 -0.40 -2.52 -8.46
C LEU A 157 -0.32 -1.39 -9.50
N ALA A 158 -1.43 -1.00 -10.11
CA ALA A 158 -1.47 0.12 -11.06
C ALA A 158 -1.16 1.46 -10.37
N GLY A 159 -1.69 1.67 -9.14
CA GLY A 159 -1.33 2.82 -8.30
C GLY A 159 0.16 2.86 -7.99
N LEU A 160 0.74 1.73 -7.59
CA LEU A 160 2.18 1.66 -7.30
C LEU A 160 3.04 1.90 -8.55
N ALA A 161 2.60 1.44 -9.73
CA ALA A 161 3.32 1.62 -10.98
C ALA A 161 3.45 3.09 -11.41
N VAL A 162 2.49 3.96 -11.08
CA VAL A 162 2.58 5.40 -11.38
C VAL A 162 3.43 6.15 -10.38
N VAL A 163 3.64 5.61 -9.17
CA VAL A 163 4.60 6.17 -8.20
C VAL A 163 6.05 5.94 -8.64
N PHE A 164 6.32 4.78 -9.26
CA PHE A 164 7.65 4.37 -9.73
C PHE A 164 7.65 4.09 -11.24
N PRO A 165 7.49 5.14 -12.06
CA PRO A 165 7.38 4.97 -13.49
C PRO A 165 8.68 4.47 -14.10
N THR A 166 8.58 3.47 -14.98
CA THR A 166 9.70 3.01 -15.79
C THR A 166 9.30 3.01 -17.27
N ALA A 167 10.30 3.04 -18.16
CA ALA A 167 10.06 2.95 -19.60
C ALA A 167 9.31 1.66 -20.04
N ARG A 168 9.25 0.65 -19.18
CA ARG A 168 8.55 -0.61 -19.43
C ARG A 168 7.16 -0.64 -18.79
N THR A 169 7.00 -0.08 -17.58
CA THR A 169 5.76 -0.20 -16.81
C THR A 169 4.66 0.72 -17.33
N LEU A 170 4.94 1.99 -17.57
CA LEU A 170 3.92 2.95 -17.99
C LEU A 170 3.25 2.61 -19.31
N PRO A 171 3.99 2.30 -20.42
CA PRO A 171 3.35 1.91 -21.68
C PRO A 171 2.50 0.63 -21.57
N ALA A 172 2.85 -0.26 -20.62
CA ALA A 172 2.12 -1.50 -20.41
C ALA A 172 0.80 -1.30 -19.63
N LEU A 173 0.63 -0.19 -18.89
CA LEU A 173 -0.57 0.06 -18.09
C LEU A 173 -1.81 0.26 -18.97
N THR A 174 -1.72 1.06 -20.02
CA THR A 174 -2.87 1.35 -20.91
C THR A 174 -3.54 0.08 -21.44
N PRO A 175 -2.84 -0.87 -22.09
CA PRO A 175 -3.48 -2.10 -22.55
C PRO A 175 -3.98 -2.99 -21.40
N ARG A 176 -3.29 -2.99 -20.25
CA ARG A 176 -3.66 -3.78 -19.08
C ARG A 176 -4.92 -3.27 -18.38
N LEU A 177 -5.14 -1.96 -18.38
CA LEU A 177 -6.28 -1.32 -17.74
C LEU A 177 -7.48 -1.13 -18.67
N ARG A 178 -7.34 -1.37 -19.99
CA ARG A 178 -8.42 -1.19 -20.97
C ARG A 178 -9.71 -1.92 -20.57
N GLY A 179 -9.61 -3.19 -20.18
CA GLY A 179 -10.76 -3.97 -19.76
C GLY A 179 -11.50 -3.37 -18.55
N PHE A 180 -10.78 -2.73 -17.61
CA PHE A 180 -11.42 -2.02 -16.49
C PHE A 180 -12.15 -0.76 -16.97
N VAL A 181 -11.58 0.00 -17.90
CA VAL A 181 -12.23 1.20 -18.48
C VAL A 181 -13.54 0.82 -19.18
N GLU A 182 -13.56 -0.31 -19.89
CA GLU A 182 -14.74 -0.82 -20.59
C GLU A 182 -15.81 -1.33 -19.61
N GLN A 183 -15.42 -1.99 -18.53
CA GLN A 183 -16.33 -2.59 -17.55
C GLN A 183 -16.85 -1.58 -16.52
N HIS A 184 -16.09 -0.53 -16.21
CA HIS A 184 -16.41 0.43 -15.18
C HIS A 184 -16.56 1.83 -15.79
N PRO A 185 -17.79 2.35 -15.91
CA PRO A 185 -18.04 3.68 -16.47
C PRO A 185 -17.45 4.78 -15.57
N GLN A 186 -17.26 5.95 -16.15
CA GLN A 186 -16.92 7.16 -15.41
C GLN A 186 -18.03 7.48 -14.39
N GLY A 187 -17.65 7.99 -13.25
CA GLY A 187 -18.55 8.24 -12.11
C GLY A 187 -18.69 7.04 -11.18
N THR A 188 -18.01 5.93 -11.44
CA THR A 188 -17.86 4.82 -10.49
C THR A 188 -16.47 4.85 -9.85
N ASP A 189 -16.33 4.40 -8.59
CA ASP A 189 -15.06 4.43 -7.87
C ASP A 189 -13.91 3.77 -8.67
N ILE A 190 -14.15 2.59 -9.25
CA ILE A 190 -13.14 1.90 -10.06
C ILE A 190 -12.93 2.62 -11.39
N GLY A 191 -14.00 3.08 -12.03
CA GLY A 191 -13.93 3.74 -13.34
C GLY A 191 -13.13 5.04 -13.29
N ASP A 192 -13.35 5.85 -12.26
CA ASP A 192 -12.64 7.11 -12.06
C ASP A 192 -11.19 6.88 -11.66
N TYR A 193 -10.94 5.92 -10.77
CA TYR A 193 -9.59 5.50 -10.39
C TYR A 193 -8.74 5.09 -11.59
N VAL A 194 -9.27 4.18 -12.42
CA VAL A 194 -8.52 3.66 -13.58
C VAL A 194 -8.20 4.77 -14.58
N ARG A 195 -9.15 5.67 -14.84
CA ARG A 195 -8.93 6.82 -15.73
C ARG A 195 -7.90 7.78 -15.16
N PHE A 196 -7.94 8.02 -13.85
CA PHE A 196 -6.95 8.87 -13.19
C PHE A 196 -5.54 8.26 -13.22
N VAL A 197 -5.41 6.96 -12.96
CA VAL A 197 -4.12 6.22 -13.13
C VAL A 197 -3.59 6.37 -14.57
N LEU A 198 -4.44 6.27 -15.59
CA LEU A 198 -4.04 6.43 -16.98
C LEU A 198 -3.57 7.85 -17.31
N VAL A 199 -4.17 8.87 -16.71
CA VAL A 199 -3.71 10.27 -16.83
C VAL A 199 -2.31 10.42 -16.22
N LEU A 200 -2.09 9.87 -15.02
CA LEU A 200 -0.77 9.90 -14.37
C LEU A 200 0.27 9.13 -15.17
N ALA A 201 -0.11 7.99 -15.74
CA ALA A 201 0.77 7.18 -16.58
C ALA A 201 1.19 7.88 -17.88
N ALA A 202 0.37 8.81 -18.38
CA ALA A 202 0.71 9.62 -19.54
C ALA A 202 1.79 10.69 -19.25
N ALA A 203 2.11 10.92 -17.98
CA ALA A 203 3.13 11.86 -17.49
C ALA A 203 3.00 13.28 -18.09
N ASN A 204 1.75 13.74 -18.22
CA ASN A 204 1.44 15.08 -18.73
C ASN A 204 0.97 15.96 -17.58
N ASP A 205 1.79 16.93 -17.18
CA ASP A 205 1.53 17.79 -16.02
C ASP A 205 0.25 18.62 -16.14
N ASP A 206 -0.09 19.11 -17.34
CA ASP A 206 -1.30 19.90 -17.56
C ASP A 206 -2.56 19.03 -17.47
N GLN A 207 -2.51 17.82 -18.01
CA GLN A 207 -3.61 16.85 -17.88
C GLN A 207 -3.75 16.38 -16.45
N THR A 208 -2.65 16.14 -15.74
CA THR A 208 -2.67 15.78 -14.33
C THR A 208 -3.32 16.87 -13.52
N ARG A 209 -2.92 18.15 -13.71
CA ARG A 209 -3.53 19.30 -13.02
C ARG A 209 -5.01 19.42 -13.31
N ALA A 210 -5.41 19.38 -14.56
CA ALA A 210 -6.82 19.45 -14.95
C ALA A 210 -7.66 18.31 -14.33
N SER A 211 -7.11 17.10 -14.31
CA SER A 211 -7.79 15.94 -13.70
C SER A 211 -7.90 16.09 -12.18
N VAL A 212 -6.85 16.54 -11.51
CA VAL A 212 -6.88 16.84 -10.06
C VAL A 212 -7.96 17.86 -9.75
N GLU A 213 -8.04 18.95 -10.51
CA GLU A 213 -9.04 20.01 -10.31
C GLU A 213 -10.46 19.50 -10.54
N SER A 214 -10.67 18.66 -11.56
CA SER A 214 -12.00 18.11 -11.86
C SER A 214 -12.51 17.13 -10.81
N LEU A 215 -11.60 16.43 -10.09
CA LEU A 215 -11.95 15.43 -9.08
C LEU A 215 -11.94 15.99 -7.65
N THR A 216 -11.47 17.21 -7.44
CA THR A 216 -11.30 17.81 -6.11
C THR A 216 -12.58 17.76 -5.27
N ASP A 217 -13.72 18.12 -5.85
CA ASP A 217 -14.99 18.17 -5.12
C ASP A 217 -15.49 16.78 -4.67
N ALA A 218 -15.15 15.72 -5.43
CA ALA A 218 -15.60 14.36 -5.15
C ALA A 218 -14.68 13.61 -4.16
N TYR A 219 -13.38 13.81 -4.26
CA TYR A 219 -12.39 12.97 -3.58
C TYR A 219 -11.44 13.75 -2.66
N TRP A 220 -11.31 15.05 -2.84
CA TRP A 220 -10.37 15.86 -2.11
C TRP A 220 -11.02 16.58 -0.92
N GLN A 221 -10.75 16.10 0.26
CA GLN A 221 -11.18 16.78 1.48
C GLN A 221 -9.95 17.28 2.25
N GLY A 222 -9.94 18.59 2.54
CA GLY A 222 -8.98 19.18 3.47
C GLY A 222 -7.61 19.57 2.91
N THR A 223 -7.36 19.42 1.61
CA THR A 223 -6.06 19.77 1.03
C THR A 223 -6.00 21.17 0.46
N SER A 224 -4.81 21.77 0.42
CA SER A 224 -4.61 23.10 -0.09
C SER A 224 -4.68 23.15 -1.63
N PRO A 225 -5.55 23.99 -2.21
CA PRO A 225 -5.63 24.16 -3.67
C PRO A 225 -4.31 24.64 -4.31
N GLY A 226 -3.46 25.33 -3.52
CA GLY A 226 -2.15 25.83 -3.99
C GLY A 226 -1.02 24.78 -3.94
N ALA A 227 -1.25 23.59 -3.38
CA ALA A 227 -0.24 22.56 -3.30
C ALA A 227 0.15 22.03 -4.70
N PRO A 228 1.41 21.54 -4.88
CA PRO A 228 1.87 20.99 -6.14
C PRO A 228 0.97 19.85 -6.66
N ALA A 229 0.63 19.91 -7.95
CA ALA A 229 -0.27 18.95 -8.59
C ALA A 229 0.14 17.48 -8.42
N PRO A 230 1.42 17.10 -8.50
CA PRO A 230 1.85 15.72 -8.26
C PRO A 230 1.51 15.22 -6.85
N GLY A 231 1.76 16.02 -5.81
CA GLY A 231 1.42 15.66 -4.43
C GLY A 231 -0.09 15.53 -4.25
N ARG A 232 -0.85 16.48 -4.79
CA ARG A 232 -2.32 16.43 -4.83
C ARG A 232 -2.82 15.16 -5.53
N ALA A 233 -2.21 14.79 -6.66
CA ALA A 233 -2.59 13.59 -7.40
C ALA A 233 -2.37 12.31 -6.59
N LEU A 234 -1.25 12.18 -5.89
CA LEU A 234 -0.96 11.00 -5.05
C LEU A 234 -1.88 10.94 -3.82
N HIS A 235 -2.25 12.10 -3.25
CA HIS A 235 -3.25 12.16 -2.19
C HIS A 235 -4.61 11.67 -2.66
N LEU A 236 -5.10 12.17 -3.81
CA LEU A 236 -6.35 11.70 -4.42
C LEU A 236 -6.33 10.20 -4.70
N LEU A 237 -5.22 9.71 -5.25
CA LEU A 237 -5.07 8.29 -5.57
C LEU A 237 -5.14 7.41 -4.31
N SER A 238 -4.58 7.87 -3.19
CA SER A 238 -4.71 7.20 -1.89
C SER A 238 -6.17 7.10 -1.45
N GLN A 239 -6.93 8.20 -1.53
CA GLN A 239 -8.35 8.23 -1.16
C GLN A 239 -9.21 7.35 -2.09
N MET A 240 -8.88 7.32 -3.39
CA MET A 240 -9.56 6.44 -4.34
C MET A 240 -9.31 4.96 -4.02
N LEU A 241 -8.09 4.59 -3.61
CA LEU A 241 -7.77 3.23 -3.19
C LEU A 241 -8.59 2.81 -1.96
N ASP A 242 -8.82 3.71 -0.99
CA ASP A 242 -9.68 3.44 0.18
C ASP A 242 -11.14 3.19 -0.22
N ARG A 243 -11.64 3.92 -1.21
CA ARG A 243 -13.00 3.69 -1.73
C ARG A 243 -13.11 2.36 -2.46
N ILE A 244 -12.10 2.00 -3.26
CA ILE A 244 -12.03 0.68 -3.92
C ILE A 244 -12.04 -0.43 -2.87
N GLU A 245 -11.23 -0.34 -1.85
CA GLU A 245 -11.20 -1.29 -0.73
C GLU A 245 -12.58 -1.46 -0.10
N THR A 246 -13.24 -0.34 0.22
CA THR A 246 -14.60 -0.32 0.77
C THR A 246 -15.62 -0.93 -0.18
N ALA A 247 -15.55 -0.61 -1.48
CA ALA A 247 -16.46 -1.15 -2.49
C ALA A 247 -16.30 -2.65 -2.67
N LEU A 248 -15.06 -3.15 -2.65
CA LEU A 248 -14.75 -4.57 -2.74
C LEU A 248 -15.22 -5.34 -1.49
N ALA A 249 -15.08 -4.75 -0.30
CA ALA A 249 -15.59 -5.35 0.93
C ALA A 249 -17.13 -5.48 0.94
N ARG A 250 -17.85 -4.50 0.37
CA ARG A 250 -19.32 -4.52 0.26
C ARG A 250 -19.84 -5.49 -0.81
N SER A 251 -19.06 -5.78 -1.82
CA SER A 251 -19.45 -6.64 -2.95
C SER A 251 -19.36 -8.13 -2.61
N ARG A 252 -18.99 -8.50 -1.40
CA ARG A 252 -19.01 -9.89 -0.96
C ARG A 252 -20.47 -10.35 -0.82
N PRO A 253 -20.92 -11.42 -1.52
CA PRO A 253 -22.20 -12.01 -1.25
C PRO A 253 -22.21 -12.47 0.20
N GLY A 254 -23.23 -12.02 0.92
CA GLY A 254 -23.39 -12.05 2.35
C GLY A 254 -22.78 -13.23 3.08
N GLY A 255 -22.07 -12.93 4.16
CA GLY A 255 -21.88 -13.87 5.24
C GLY A 255 -23.19 -14.08 5.96
#